data_4436b57dddfa61db355e8e50a7e2f63b
#
_entry.id   4436b57dddfa61db355e8e50a7e2f63b
#
_cell.length_a   1.000
_cell.length_b   1.000
_cell.length_c   1.000
_cell.angle_alpha   90.00
_cell.angle_beta   90.00
_cell.angle_gamma   90.00
#
_symmetry.space_group_name_H-M   'P 1'
#
loop_
_entity.id
_entity.type
_entity.pdbx_description
1 polymer ?
#
loop_
_entity_poly.entity_id
_entity_poly.type
_entity_poly.pdbx_seq_one_letter_code
_entity_poly.pdbx_strand_id
1 'polypeptide(L)' 'MIRDFPTVLQTLADAGVDEWAQLRFFAGTNVRLGGRSPVEALKVGDIERVLAAARTFGQHGAA' A
#
# COMPACT_ATOMS: atom_id res chain seq x y z
N MET A 1 11.51 -2.86 12.67
CA MET A 1 11.01 -3.57 11.47
C MET A 1 9.51 -3.39 11.34
N ILE A 2 9.02 -3.20 10.14
CA ILE A 2 7.58 -3.03 9.88
C ILE A 2 6.93 -4.41 9.79
N ARG A 3 6.09 -4.73 10.78
CA ARG A 3 5.54 -6.07 10.95
C ARG A 3 4.61 -6.49 9.80
N ASP A 4 3.81 -5.56 9.31
CA ASP A 4 2.74 -5.87 8.34
C ASP A 4 3.14 -5.64 6.90
N PHE A 5 4.40 -5.36 6.64
CA PHE A 5 4.90 -5.10 5.31
C PHE A 5 4.64 -6.26 4.34
N PRO A 6 4.95 -7.52 4.71
CA PRO A 6 4.68 -8.64 3.81
C PRO A 6 3.19 -8.81 3.48
N THR A 7 2.31 -8.51 4.43
CA THR A 7 0.86 -8.59 4.20
C THR A 7 0.41 -7.60 3.15
N VAL A 8 0.94 -6.38 3.20
CA VAL A 8 0.62 -5.35 2.21
C VAL A 8 1.16 -5.73 0.84
N LEU A 9 2.39 -6.24 0.78
CA LEU A 9 2.97 -6.71 -0.47
C LEU A 9 2.12 -7.81 -1.10
N GLN A 10 1.66 -8.76 -0.29
CA GLN A 10 0.80 -9.83 -0.78
C GLN A 10 -0.52 -9.30 -1.31
N THR A 11 -1.10 -8.33 -0.62
CA THR A 11 -2.35 -7.70 -1.06
C THR A 11 -2.17 -7.02 -2.42
N LEU A 12 -1.06 -6.32 -2.60
CA LEU A 12 -0.75 -5.67 -3.88
C LEU A 12 -0.54 -6.70 -4.99
N ALA A 13 0.20 -7.76 -4.68
CA ALA A 13 0.47 -8.82 -5.65
C ALA A 13 -0.83 -9.51 -6.07
N ASP A 14 -1.71 -9.79 -5.11
CA ASP A 14 -3.01 -10.42 -5.39
C ASP A 14 -3.90 -9.53 -6.24
N ALA A 15 -3.72 -8.22 -6.13
CA ALA A 15 -4.46 -7.26 -6.94
C ALA A 15 -3.83 -7.03 -8.32
N GLY A 16 -2.76 -7.73 -8.65
CA GLY A 16 -2.11 -7.63 -9.95
C GLY A 16 -1.15 -6.47 -10.10
N VAL A 17 -0.68 -5.92 -8.99
CA VAL A 17 0.25 -4.79 -8.99
C VAL A 17 1.67 -5.31 -9.16
N ASP A 18 2.38 -4.84 -10.20
CA ASP A 18 3.75 -5.26 -10.44
C ASP A 18 4.74 -4.61 -9.47
N GLU A 19 5.99 -5.05 -9.52
CA GLU A 19 7.02 -4.60 -8.59
C GLU A 19 7.25 -3.09 -8.64
N TRP A 20 7.28 -2.51 -9.83
CA TRP A 20 7.49 -1.07 -9.97
C TRP A 20 6.36 -0.27 -9.36
N ALA A 21 5.13 -0.72 -9.61
CA ALA A 21 3.96 -0.06 -9.04
C ALA A 21 3.91 -0.24 -7.52
N GLN A 22 4.36 -1.39 -7.02
CA GLN A 22 4.45 -1.62 -5.57
C GLN A 22 5.42 -0.62 -4.94
N LEU A 23 6.57 -0.40 -5.56
CA LEU A 23 7.54 0.58 -5.07
C LEU A 23 6.94 1.98 -5.05
N ARG A 24 6.24 2.35 -6.12
CA ARG A 24 5.60 3.67 -6.18
C ARG A 24 4.52 3.83 -5.12
N PHE A 25 3.78 2.75 -4.86
CA PHE A 25 2.77 2.78 -3.80
C PHE A 25 3.40 3.09 -2.44
N PHE A 26 4.48 2.41 -2.10
CA PHE A 26 5.11 2.59 -0.79
C PHE A 26 5.84 3.91 -0.66
N ALA A 27 6.40 4.43 -1.76
CA ALA A 27 7.19 5.66 -1.73
C ALA A 27 6.34 6.93 -1.81
N GLY A 28 5.17 6.85 -2.42
CA GLY A 28 4.33 8.01 -2.62
C GLY A 28 3.39 8.27 -1.45
N THR A 29 2.93 9.51 -1.34
CA THR A 29 1.89 9.84 -0.37
C THR A 29 0.53 9.42 -0.91
N ASN A 30 -0.42 9.18 0.00
CA ASN A 30 -1.74 8.69 -0.37
C ASN A 30 -2.81 9.46 0.37
N VAL A 31 -3.78 9.99 -0.37
CA VAL A 31 -4.88 10.76 0.21
C VAL A 31 -5.65 9.92 1.23
N ARG A 32 -5.83 8.63 0.96
CA ARG A 32 -6.54 7.72 1.86
C ARG A 32 -5.81 7.53 3.18
N LEU A 33 -4.53 7.86 3.23
CA LEU A 33 -3.71 7.77 4.43
C LEU A 33 -3.47 9.14 5.07
N GLY A 34 -4.30 10.11 4.71
CA GLY A 34 -4.16 11.46 5.24
C GLY A 34 -2.92 12.18 4.73
N GLY A 35 -2.48 11.86 3.52
CA GLY A 35 -1.30 12.46 2.93
C GLY A 35 0.01 11.80 3.35
N ARG A 36 -0.05 10.71 4.10
CA ARG A 36 1.15 9.95 4.51
C ARG A 36 1.50 8.92 3.46
N SER A 37 2.76 8.49 3.46
CA SER A 37 3.15 7.33 2.67
C SER A 37 2.68 6.05 3.38
N PRO A 38 2.43 4.96 2.64
CA PRO A 38 2.09 3.69 3.27
C PRO A 38 3.13 3.22 4.30
N VAL A 39 4.42 3.48 4.03
CA VAL A 39 5.47 3.12 4.98
C VAL A 39 5.27 3.86 6.30
N GLU A 40 4.99 5.15 6.24
CA GLU A 40 4.74 5.94 7.45
C GLU A 40 3.50 5.45 8.20
N ALA A 41 2.44 5.13 7.47
CA ALA A 41 1.22 4.63 8.08
C ALA A 41 1.45 3.29 8.77
N LEU A 42 2.24 2.40 8.17
CA LEU A 42 2.58 1.12 8.79
C LEU A 42 3.39 1.30 10.05
N LYS A 43 4.28 2.28 10.09
CA LYS A 43 5.08 2.55 11.28
C LYS A 43 4.23 2.92 12.49
N VAL A 44 3.09 3.55 12.25
CA VAL A 44 2.18 3.90 13.34
C VAL A 44 1.07 2.87 13.55
N GLY A 45 1.14 1.74 12.85
CA GLY A 45 0.22 0.63 13.06
C GLY A 45 -1.11 0.77 12.33
N ASP A 46 -1.21 1.63 11.34
CA ASP A 46 -2.46 1.87 10.61
C ASP A 46 -2.62 0.91 9.43
N ILE A 47 -2.56 -0.39 9.74
CA ILE A 47 -2.57 -1.45 8.73
C ILE A 47 -3.87 -1.48 7.92
N GLU A 48 -5.02 -1.27 8.56
CA GLU A 48 -6.30 -1.37 7.87
C GLU A 48 -6.43 -0.35 6.76
N ARG A 49 -6.01 0.88 7.00
CA ARG A 49 -6.04 1.92 5.98
C ARG A 49 -5.07 1.64 4.86
N VAL A 50 -3.90 1.10 5.20
CA VAL A 50 -2.91 0.74 4.20
C VAL A 50 -3.43 -0.37 3.30
N LEU A 51 -4.08 -1.38 3.87
CA LEU A 51 -4.66 -2.47 3.08
C LEU A 51 -5.78 -1.96 2.18
N ALA A 52 -6.63 -1.07 2.67
CA ALA A 52 -7.68 -0.47 1.85
C ALA A 52 -7.10 0.33 0.70
N ALA A 53 -6.06 1.11 0.97
CA ALA A 53 -5.36 1.88 -0.07
C ALA A 53 -4.70 0.97 -1.10
N ALA A 54 -4.12 -0.15 -0.64
CA ALA A 54 -3.48 -1.12 -1.53
C ALA A 54 -4.49 -1.75 -2.49
N ARG A 55 -5.65 -2.13 -1.98
CA ARG A 55 -6.71 -2.69 -2.80
C ARG A 55 -7.18 -1.70 -3.86
N THR A 56 -7.39 -0.45 -3.46
CA THR A 56 -7.81 0.60 -4.38
C THR A 56 -6.74 0.87 -5.43
N PHE A 57 -5.49 0.89 -5.02
CA PHE A 57 -4.37 1.10 -5.94
C PHE A 57 -4.33 0.01 -7.01
N GLY A 58 -4.53 -1.25 -6.59
CA GLY A 58 -4.56 -2.37 -7.52
C GLY A 58 -5.70 -2.26 -8.52
N GLN A 59 -6.88 -1.84 -8.07
CA GLN A 59 -8.02 -1.65 -8.95
C GLN A 59 -7.74 -0.59 -10.03
N HIS A 60 -7.12 0.51 -9.65
CA HIS A 60 -6.76 1.56 -10.59
C HIS A 60 -5.64 1.10 -11.53
N GLY A 61 -4.70 0.32 -11.01
CA GLY A 61 -3.61 -0.19 -11.82
C GLY A 61 -4.05 -1.19 -12.86
N ALA A 62 -5.18 -1.86 -12.63
CA ALA A 62 -5.71 -2.85 -13.56
C ALA A 62 -6.42 -2.21 -14.76
N ALA A 63 -6.76 -0.96 -14.65
CA ALA A 63 -7.37 -0.25 -15.77
C ALA A 63 -6.34 0.13 -16.80
#